data_9e776b1252ee1899dc64edfc239ddb38
#
_entry.id   9e776b1252ee1899dc64edfc239ddb38
#
_cell.length_a   1.000
_cell.length_b   1.000
_cell.length_c   1.000
_cell.angle_alpha   90.00
_cell.angle_beta   90.00
_cell.angle_gamma   90.00
#
_symmetry.space_group_name_H-M   'P 1'
#
loop_
_entity.id
_entity.type
_entity.pdbx_description
1 polymer ?
#
loop_
_entity_poly.entity_id
_entity_poly.type
_entity_poly.pdbx_seq_one_letter_code
_entity_poly.pdbx_strand_id
1 'polypeptide(L)'
;SCLGGTAVGTGMGCMPGFRAVIHKHLSDVLGREMKAEENLVDGMMSLDGLIVAHAHILALSTQIWKVTRDLRIMSSGERTGLREIVFPVRAEEEPDYAELLITTTNRVSANNSGVVLGVQSGWLNLGSASGIPLRCIISSCEMLSNAMNLFVEKVLVQIKANAAHCAELAEKSASLSTMISAIFGYEIGTKVAHYAIDHDVTCKQAALDLKVLPEEV
;
A
#
# COMPACT_ATOMS: atom_id res chain seq x y z
N SER A 1 -28.45 -10.01 -2.09
CA SER A 1 -28.35 -10.72 -3.37
C SER A 1 -29.61 -10.53 -4.20
N CYS A 2 -29.47 -10.27 -5.48
CA CYS A 2 -30.55 -10.05 -6.44
C CYS A 2 -31.11 -11.35 -7.09
N LEU A 3 -30.70 -12.53 -6.60
CA LEU A 3 -31.18 -13.81 -7.13
C LEU A 3 -32.70 -13.91 -7.07
N GLY A 4 -33.32 -14.33 -8.18
CA GLY A 4 -34.75 -14.35 -8.38
C GLY A 4 -35.31 -13.04 -8.94
N GLY A 5 -34.50 -12.02 -9.18
CA GLY A 5 -34.89 -10.77 -9.84
C GLY A 5 -35.22 -10.93 -11.31
N THR A 6 -34.68 -11.96 -11.94
CA THR A 6 -34.77 -12.21 -13.39
C THR A 6 -34.26 -11.04 -14.23
N ALA A 7 -34.58 -10.92 -15.49
CA ALA A 7 -34.15 -9.81 -16.29
C ALA A 7 -34.69 -8.48 -15.71
N VAL A 8 -33.86 -7.48 -15.61
CA VAL A 8 -34.16 -6.10 -15.15
C VAL A 8 -34.84 -6.00 -13.77
N GLY A 9 -34.78 -7.04 -12.96
CA GLY A 9 -35.26 -7.00 -11.57
C GLY A 9 -36.79 -7.12 -11.41
N THR A 10 -37.52 -7.51 -12.46
CA THR A 10 -38.99 -7.63 -12.39
C THR A 10 -39.46 -8.85 -11.63
N GLY A 11 -38.63 -9.87 -11.45
CA GLY A 11 -39.00 -11.17 -10.90
C GLY A 11 -39.93 -11.99 -11.80
N MET A 12 -40.17 -11.53 -13.04
CA MET A 12 -41.07 -12.21 -13.98
C MET A 12 -40.54 -13.61 -14.32
N GLY A 13 -41.36 -14.62 -14.19
CA GLY A 13 -40.97 -16.01 -14.44
C GLY A 13 -40.24 -16.68 -13.27
N CYS A 14 -39.96 -15.97 -12.17
CA CYS A 14 -39.42 -16.57 -10.97
C CYS A 14 -40.47 -17.47 -10.27
N MET A 15 -40.08 -18.69 -9.92
CA MET A 15 -40.97 -19.60 -9.22
C MET A 15 -41.36 -19.07 -7.83
N PRO A 16 -42.61 -19.20 -7.41
CA PRO A 16 -43.03 -18.85 -6.05
C PRO A 16 -42.16 -19.54 -5.00
N GLY A 17 -41.70 -18.78 -4.00
CA GLY A 17 -40.85 -19.27 -2.92
C GLY A 17 -39.37 -19.43 -3.26
N PHE A 18 -38.93 -19.37 -4.53
CA PHE A 18 -37.55 -19.56 -4.94
C PHE A 18 -36.58 -18.62 -4.19
N ARG A 19 -36.92 -17.34 -4.05
CA ARG A 19 -36.07 -16.37 -3.40
C ARG A 19 -35.73 -16.72 -1.94
N ALA A 20 -36.74 -17.18 -1.19
CA ALA A 20 -36.52 -17.56 0.20
C ALA A 20 -35.63 -18.81 0.32
N VAL A 21 -35.85 -19.79 -0.53
CA VAL A 21 -35.09 -21.05 -0.53
C VAL A 21 -33.64 -20.80 -0.96
N ILE A 22 -33.40 -20.03 -2.03
CA ILE A 22 -32.08 -19.82 -2.56
C ILE A 22 -31.19 -19.02 -1.59
N HIS A 23 -31.74 -17.99 -0.92
CA HIS A 23 -30.96 -17.21 0.04
C HIS A 23 -30.60 -18.01 1.29
N LYS A 24 -31.53 -18.87 1.76
CA LYS A 24 -31.23 -19.81 2.84
C LYS A 24 -30.10 -20.76 2.44
N HIS A 25 -30.23 -21.40 1.28
CA HIS A 25 -29.24 -22.34 0.79
C HIS A 25 -27.87 -21.69 0.59
N LEU A 26 -27.81 -20.48 0.04
CA LEU A 26 -26.56 -19.71 -0.08
C LEU A 26 -25.95 -19.39 1.27
N SER A 27 -26.79 -19.06 2.27
CA SER A 27 -26.29 -18.78 3.62
C SER A 27 -25.65 -20.04 4.21
N ASP A 28 -26.26 -21.18 4.02
CA ASP A 28 -25.74 -22.47 4.50
C ASP A 28 -24.42 -22.84 3.81
N VAL A 29 -24.34 -22.69 2.49
CA VAL A 29 -23.14 -23.02 1.70
C VAL A 29 -21.98 -22.06 2.01
N LEU A 30 -22.25 -20.77 2.18
CA LEU A 30 -21.22 -19.74 2.38
C LEU A 30 -20.85 -19.55 3.87
N GLY A 31 -21.57 -20.21 4.79
CA GLY A 31 -21.35 -20.07 6.23
C GLY A 31 -21.61 -18.67 6.77
N ARG A 32 -22.41 -17.85 6.07
CA ARG A 32 -22.78 -16.50 6.46
C ARG A 32 -24.18 -16.15 5.98
N GLU A 33 -24.86 -15.27 6.71
CA GLU A 33 -26.20 -14.80 6.33
C GLU A 33 -26.17 -14.07 4.98
N MET A 34 -26.95 -14.56 4.02
CA MET A 34 -27.18 -13.93 2.73
C MET A 34 -28.59 -13.36 2.68
N LYS A 35 -28.68 -12.03 2.59
CA LYS A 35 -29.97 -11.33 2.53
C LYS A 35 -30.43 -11.14 1.10
N ALA A 36 -31.74 -11.25 0.90
CA ALA A 36 -32.39 -10.87 -0.35
C ALA A 36 -32.31 -9.35 -0.54
N GLU A 37 -32.04 -8.89 -1.75
CA GLU A 37 -32.13 -7.50 -2.13
C GLU A 37 -33.57 -7.02 -2.06
N GLU A 38 -33.82 -5.87 -1.44
CA GLU A 38 -35.16 -5.29 -1.34
C GLU A 38 -35.62 -4.72 -2.68
N ASN A 39 -34.72 -3.97 -3.33
CA ASN A 39 -34.93 -3.41 -4.67
C ASN A 39 -34.22 -4.27 -5.72
N LEU A 40 -34.93 -5.19 -6.32
CA LEU A 40 -34.37 -6.09 -7.33
C LEU A 40 -33.93 -5.36 -8.61
N VAL A 41 -34.58 -4.26 -8.95
CA VAL A 41 -34.23 -3.45 -10.13
C VAL A 41 -32.83 -2.86 -9.90
N ASP A 42 -32.60 -2.28 -8.74
CA ASP A 42 -31.30 -1.75 -8.36
C ASP A 42 -30.24 -2.87 -8.28
N GLY A 43 -30.56 -3.98 -7.61
CA GLY A 43 -29.65 -5.12 -7.47
C GLY A 43 -29.24 -5.78 -8.79
N MET A 44 -30.05 -5.66 -9.84
CA MET A 44 -29.73 -6.15 -11.20
C MET A 44 -28.94 -5.15 -12.03
N MET A 45 -29.04 -3.87 -11.71
CA MET A 45 -28.42 -2.77 -12.45
C MET A 45 -27.13 -2.29 -11.79
N SER A 46 -27.16 -2.06 -10.48
CA SER A 46 -26.07 -1.45 -9.74
C SER A 46 -24.91 -2.44 -9.52
N LEU A 47 -23.73 -1.99 -9.85
CA LEU A 47 -22.46 -2.68 -9.59
C LEU A 47 -21.57 -1.85 -8.64
N ASP A 48 -22.15 -0.91 -7.91
CA ASP A 48 -21.43 0.03 -7.03
C ASP A 48 -20.56 -0.68 -5.99
N GLY A 49 -21.05 -1.78 -5.44
CA GLY A 49 -20.30 -2.61 -4.50
C GLY A 49 -18.97 -3.10 -5.05
N LEU A 50 -18.86 -3.31 -6.36
CA LEU A 50 -17.62 -3.73 -7.02
C LEU A 50 -16.60 -2.59 -7.10
N ILE A 51 -17.05 -1.36 -7.37
CA ILE A 51 -16.18 -0.16 -7.33
C ILE A 51 -15.64 0.03 -5.90
N VAL A 52 -16.53 0.01 -4.91
CA VAL A 52 -16.13 0.19 -3.50
C VAL A 52 -15.15 -0.89 -3.06
N ALA A 53 -15.41 -2.14 -3.38
CA ALA A 53 -14.50 -3.24 -3.06
C ALA A 53 -13.11 -3.04 -3.69
N HIS A 54 -13.05 -2.69 -4.98
CA HIS A 54 -11.76 -2.47 -5.64
C HIS A 54 -11.05 -1.19 -5.15
N ALA A 55 -11.78 -0.15 -4.78
CA ALA A 55 -11.21 1.07 -4.21
C ALA A 55 -10.42 0.79 -2.92
N HIS A 56 -10.88 -0.13 -2.07
CA HIS A 56 -10.15 -0.56 -0.88
C HIS A 56 -8.87 -1.34 -1.25
N ILE A 57 -8.93 -2.20 -2.27
CA ILE A 57 -7.76 -2.93 -2.77
C ILE A 57 -6.74 -1.94 -3.35
N LEU A 58 -7.20 -0.93 -4.09
CA LEU A 58 -6.36 0.13 -4.65
C LEU A 58 -5.69 0.96 -3.56
N ALA A 59 -6.44 1.34 -2.52
CA ALA A 59 -5.88 2.10 -1.39
C ALA A 59 -4.78 1.30 -0.68
N LEU A 60 -5.01 0.01 -0.39
CA LEU A 60 -4.01 -0.89 0.18
C LEU A 60 -2.79 -1.00 -0.74
N SER A 61 -3.01 -1.25 -2.01
CA SER A 61 -1.95 -1.38 -3.03
C SER A 61 -1.07 -0.12 -3.10
N THR A 62 -1.67 1.07 -3.00
CA THR A 62 -0.95 2.35 -3.00
C THR A 62 -0.02 2.48 -1.79
N GLN A 63 -0.47 2.06 -0.62
CA GLN A 63 0.38 2.06 0.59
C GLN A 63 1.54 1.05 0.47
N ILE A 64 1.26 -0.14 -0.04
CA ILE A 64 2.28 -1.17 -0.28
C ILE A 64 3.34 -0.66 -1.25
N TRP A 65 2.92 0.00 -2.34
CA TRP A 65 3.83 0.61 -3.30
C TRP A 65 4.77 1.62 -2.63
N LYS A 66 4.22 2.50 -1.81
CA LYS A 66 4.99 3.52 -1.07
C LYS A 66 6.00 2.89 -0.13
N VAL A 67 5.58 1.95 0.72
CA VAL A 67 6.45 1.27 1.67
C VAL A 67 7.57 0.49 0.96
N THR A 68 7.23 -0.24 -0.11
CA THR A 68 8.22 -1.02 -0.86
C THR A 68 9.27 -0.12 -1.51
N ARG A 69 8.87 1.03 -2.03
CA ARG A 69 9.81 2.02 -2.59
C ARG A 69 10.70 2.65 -1.53
N ASP A 70 10.16 2.99 -0.38
CA ASP A 70 10.96 3.53 0.72
C ASP A 70 12.04 2.52 1.14
N LEU A 71 11.66 1.27 1.37
CA LEU A 71 12.62 0.21 1.71
C LEU A 71 13.69 0.04 0.62
N ARG A 72 13.29 0.14 -0.65
CA ARG A 72 14.23 0.04 -1.76
C ARG A 72 15.20 1.22 -1.83
N ILE A 73 14.74 2.43 -1.53
CA ILE A 73 15.60 3.62 -1.44
C ILE A 73 16.56 3.49 -0.26
N MET A 74 16.06 3.07 0.91
CA MET A 74 16.89 2.86 2.10
C MET A 74 17.96 1.78 1.90
N SER A 75 17.70 0.78 1.05
CA SER A 75 18.66 -0.29 0.73
C SER A 75 19.58 0.06 -0.45
N SER A 76 19.41 1.23 -1.06
CA SER A 76 20.10 1.60 -2.30
C SER A 76 21.61 1.74 -2.13
N GLY A 77 22.33 1.30 -3.16
CA GLY A 77 23.76 1.57 -3.43
C GLY A 77 24.72 1.16 -2.32
N GLU A 78 25.67 0.29 -2.62
CA GLU A 78 26.67 -0.16 -1.65
C GLU A 78 27.67 0.93 -1.25
N ARG A 79 27.89 1.91 -2.14
CA ARG A 79 28.89 2.99 -1.95
C ARG A 79 28.33 4.38 -2.14
N THR A 80 27.28 4.54 -2.93
CA THR A 80 26.75 5.84 -3.38
C THR A 80 25.27 6.03 -3.05
N GLY A 81 24.62 5.06 -2.43
CA GLY A 81 23.23 5.15 -1.97
C GLY A 81 23.11 5.27 -0.45
N LEU A 82 21.89 5.19 0.06
CA LEU A 82 21.62 5.38 1.50
C LEU A 82 22.17 4.24 2.35
N ARG A 83 22.01 2.99 1.91
CA ARG A 83 22.49 1.79 2.59
C ARG A 83 22.16 1.72 4.10
N GLU A 84 21.05 2.28 4.51
CA GLU A 84 20.59 2.25 5.91
C GLU A 84 20.10 0.86 6.32
N ILE A 85 19.55 0.13 5.35
CA ILE A 85 19.17 -1.28 5.48
C ILE A 85 19.82 -2.10 4.37
N VAL A 86 19.93 -3.41 4.60
CA VAL A 86 20.50 -4.35 3.63
C VAL A 86 19.44 -5.39 3.28
N PHE A 87 19.11 -5.50 2.00
CA PHE A 87 18.29 -6.58 1.48
C PHE A 87 19.10 -7.88 1.43
N PRO A 88 18.44 -9.05 1.51
CA PRO A 88 19.12 -10.31 1.34
C PRO A 88 19.75 -10.41 -0.06
N VAL A 89 20.88 -11.09 -0.13
CA VAL A 89 21.50 -11.40 -1.42
C VAL A 89 20.61 -12.42 -2.12
N ARG A 90 20.20 -12.13 -3.35
CA ARG A 90 19.42 -13.00 -4.21
C ARG A 90 20.34 -13.77 -5.18
N ALA A 91 19.93 -14.94 -5.61
CA ALA A 91 20.57 -15.61 -6.72
C ALA A 91 20.36 -14.83 -8.04
N GLU A 92 21.28 -14.96 -9.00
CA GLU A 92 21.17 -14.25 -10.29
C GLU A 92 19.88 -14.56 -11.04
N GLU A 93 19.35 -15.77 -10.90
CA GLU A 93 18.14 -16.24 -11.54
C GLU A 93 16.85 -15.81 -10.84
N GLU A 94 16.95 -15.30 -9.61
CA GLU A 94 15.77 -14.85 -8.86
C GLU A 94 15.35 -13.43 -9.28
N PRO A 95 14.04 -13.16 -9.40
CA PRO A 95 13.56 -11.82 -9.71
C PRO A 95 13.86 -10.85 -8.57
N ASP A 96 13.91 -9.55 -8.89
CA ASP A 96 13.85 -8.51 -7.87
C ASP A 96 12.42 -8.47 -7.28
N TYR A 97 12.26 -9.07 -6.10
CA TYR A 97 10.95 -9.19 -5.45
C TYR A 97 10.33 -7.84 -5.07
N ALA A 98 11.14 -6.81 -4.80
CA ALA A 98 10.63 -5.47 -4.57
C ALA A 98 10.09 -4.86 -5.87
N GLU A 99 10.79 -5.03 -6.99
CA GLU A 99 10.32 -4.59 -8.31
C GLU A 99 9.06 -5.36 -8.74
N LEU A 100 9.02 -6.66 -8.49
CA LEU A 100 7.85 -7.49 -8.74
C LEU A 100 6.62 -6.97 -7.99
N LEU A 101 6.77 -6.64 -6.71
CA LEU A 101 5.68 -6.10 -5.90
C LEU A 101 5.24 -4.72 -6.40
N ILE A 102 6.17 -3.82 -6.72
CA ILE A 102 5.89 -2.50 -7.31
C ILE A 102 5.11 -2.65 -8.63
N THR A 103 5.57 -3.52 -9.52
CA THR A 103 4.91 -3.77 -10.80
C THR A 103 3.50 -4.34 -10.61
N THR A 104 3.33 -5.22 -9.61
CA THR A 104 2.01 -5.76 -9.26
C THR A 104 1.06 -4.67 -8.79
N THR A 105 1.52 -3.75 -7.94
CA THR A 105 0.68 -2.61 -7.50
C THR A 105 0.29 -1.70 -8.65
N ASN A 106 1.16 -1.49 -9.62
CA ASN A 106 0.83 -0.75 -10.85
C ASN A 106 -0.25 -1.48 -11.67
N ARG A 107 -0.20 -2.82 -11.71
CA ARG A 107 -1.24 -3.61 -12.37
C ARG A 107 -2.59 -3.52 -11.66
N VAL A 108 -2.61 -3.51 -10.33
CA VAL A 108 -3.83 -3.26 -9.55
C VAL A 108 -4.43 -1.90 -9.91
N SER A 109 -3.60 -0.87 -10.03
CA SER A 109 -4.04 0.47 -10.45
C SER A 109 -4.65 0.47 -11.86
N ALA A 110 -4.06 -0.26 -12.80
CA ALA A 110 -4.62 -0.43 -14.15
C ALA A 110 -5.96 -1.19 -14.12
N ASN A 111 -6.09 -2.23 -13.30
CA ASN A 111 -7.34 -2.97 -13.13
C ASN A 111 -8.48 -2.10 -12.59
N ASN A 112 -8.17 -1.06 -11.81
CA ASN A 112 -9.18 -0.10 -11.34
C ASN A 112 -9.94 0.56 -12.49
N SER A 113 -9.24 0.93 -13.56
CA SER A 113 -9.88 1.46 -14.77
C SER A 113 -10.83 0.44 -15.40
N GLY A 114 -10.44 -0.83 -15.43
CA GLY A 114 -11.29 -1.92 -15.89
C GLY A 114 -12.57 -2.08 -15.05
N VAL A 115 -12.46 -1.92 -13.72
CA VAL A 115 -13.62 -1.96 -12.82
C VAL A 115 -14.56 -0.80 -13.12
N VAL A 116 -14.04 0.43 -13.18
CA VAL A 116 -14.84 1.64 -13.45
C VAL A 116 -15.55 1.55 -14.81
N LEU A 117 -14.82 1.22 -15.86
CA LEU A 117 -15.38 1.10 -17.22
C LEU A 117 -16.42 -0.03 -17.32
N GLY A 118 -16.19 -1.14 -16.63
CA GLY A 118 -17.16 -2.25 -16.60
C GLY A 118 -18.45 -1.87 -15.89
N VAL A 119 -18.38 -1.12 -14.80
CA VAL A 119 -19.58 -0.63 -14.08
C VAL A 119 -20.34 0.41 -14.91
N GLN A 120 -19.65 1.26 -15.66
CA GLN A 120 -20.27 2.26 -16.54
C GLN A 120 -20.97 1.67 -17.77
N SER A 121 -20.72 0.41 -18.13
CA SER A 121 -21.21 -0.17 -19.37
C SER A 121 -22.64 -0.74 -19.29
N GLY A 122 -23.38 -0.52 -18.20
CA GLY A 122 -24.77 -0.89 -18.07
C GLY A 122 -25.71 -0.04 -18.96
N TRP A 123 -26.86 -0.63 -19.32
CA TRP A 123 -27.91 0.02 -20.11
C TRP A 123 -29.22 0.06 -19.33
N LEU A 124 -29.74 1.22 -18.98
CA LEU A 124 -30.97 1.39 -18.21
C LEU A 124 -30.96 0.49 -16.97
N ASN A 125 -31.88 -0.48 -16.87
CA ASN A 125 -32.03 -1.37 -15.70
C ASN A 125 -31.23 -2.68 -15.84
N LEU A 126 -30.15 -2.72 -16.63
CA LEU A 126 -29.37 -3.90 -16.89
C LEU A 126 -27.87 -3.65 -16.74
N GLY A 127 -27.25 -4.21 -15.73
CA GLY A 127 -25.79 -4.24 -15.55
C GLY A 127 -25.15 -5.31 -16.43
N SER A 128 -24.79 -5.00 -17.67
CA SER A 128 -24.43 -5.99 -18.69
C SER A 128 -22.99 -6.49 -18.64
N ALA A 129 -22.08 -5.77 -17.99
CA ALA A 129 -20.64 -6.06 -18.06
C ALA A 129 -20.01 -6.47 -16.72
N SER A 130 -20.78 -7.06 -15.82
CA SER A 130 -20.30 -7.46 -14.47
C SER A 130 -19.09 -8.42 -14.49
N GLY A 131 -18.87 -9.16 -15.56
CA GLY A 131 -17.74 -10.07 -15.71
C GLY A 131 -16.38 -9.36 -15.75
N ILE A 132 -16.30 -8.13 -16.29
CA ILE A 132 -15.07 -7.36 -16.37
C ILE A 132 -14.62 -6.87 -14.97
N PRO A 133 -15.46 -6.16 -14.19
CA PRO A 133 -15.10 -5.76 -12.84
C PRO A 133 -14.72 -6.93 -11.94
N LEU A 134 -15.51 -8.02 -11.95
CA LEU A 134 -15.21 -9.20 -11.15
C LEU A 134 -13.85 -9.81 -11.51
N ARG A 135 -13.54 -9.95 -12.79
CA ARG A 135 -12.24 -10.45 -13.24
C ARG A 135 -11.09 -9.55 -12.78
N CYS A 136 -11.25 -8.23 -12.87
CA CYS A 136 -10.26 -7.26 -12.41
C CYS A 136 -10.04 -7.36 -10.90
N ILE A 137 -11.10 -7.48 -10.10
CA ILE A 137 -11.04 -7.63 -8.64
C ILE A 137 -10.30 -8.91 -8.26
N ILE A 138 -10.74 -10.06 -8.80
CA ILE A 138 -10.15 -11.37 -8.49
C ILE A 138 -8.66 -11.35 -8.86
N SER A 139 -8.33 -10.91 -10.08
CA SER A 139 -6.95 -10.82 -10.55
C SER A 139 -6.10 -9.89 -9.66
N SER A 140 -6.65 -8.76 -9.21
CA SER A 140 -5.95 -7.85 -8.30
C SER A 140 -5.65 -8.50 -6.96
N CYS A 141 -6.64 -9.20 -6.38
CA CYS A 141 -6.46 -9.90 -5.11
C CYS A 141 -5.40 -11.01 -5.20
N GLU A 142 -5.50 -11.86 -6.23
CA GLU A 142 -4.57 -12.98 -6.42
C GLU A 142 -3.13 -12.50 -6.63
N MET A 143 -2.93 -11.57 -7.58
CA MET A 143 -1.58 -11.06 -7.87
C MET A 143 -0.97 -10.33 -6.69
N LEU A 144 -1.76 -9.46 -6.02
CA LEU A 144 -1.26 -8.67 -4.90
C LEU A 144 -0.91 -9.58 -3.72
N SER A 145 -1.79 -10.53 -3.38
CA SER A 145 -1.55 -11.50 -2.30
C SER A 145 -0.30 -12.33 -2.56
N ASN A 146 -0.13 -12.86 -3.77
CA ASN A 146 1.02 -13.68 -4.11
C ASN A 146 2.32 -12.86 -4.07
N ALA A 147 2.33 -11.65 -4.65
CA ALA A 147 3.51 -10.79 -4.65
C ALA A 147 3.89 -10.31 -3.23
N MET A 148 2.90 -10.01 -2.39
CA MET A 148 3.13 -9.66 -0.98
C MET A 148 3.75 -10.82 -0.20
N ASN A 149 3.21 -12.03 -0.34
CA ASN A 149 3.74 -13.21 0.34
C ASN A 149 5.19 -13.50 -0.06
N LEU A 150 5.49 -13.42 -1.36
CA LEU A 150 6.85 -13.56 -1.87
C LEU A 150 7.78 -12.46 -1.31
N PHE A 151 7.34 -11.22 -1.30
CA PHE A 151 8.14 -10.11 -0.77
C PHE A 151 8.40 -10.27 0.73
N VAL A 152 7.39 -10.68 1.51
CA VAL A 152 7.56 -10.95 2.94
C VAL A 152 8.56 -12.07 3.15
N GLU A 153 8.37 -13.22 2.50
CA GLU A 153 9.22 -14.40 2.68
C GLU A 153 10.67 -14.18 2.21
N LYS A 154 10.83 -13.60 1.03
CA LYS A 154 12.13 -13.47 0.36
C LYS A 154 12.91 -12.23 0.73
N VAL A 155 12.25 -11.19 1.21
CA VAL A 155 12.90 -9.90 1.49
C VAL A 155 12.64 -9.42 2.91
N LEU A 156 11.38 -9.15 3.28
CA LEU A 156 11.04 -8.38 4.46
C LEU A 156 11.54 -9.00 5.77
N VAL A 157 11.37 -10.34 5.94
CA VAL A 157 11.82 -11.05 7.15
C VAL A 157 13.34 -11.18 7.24
N GLN A 158 14.06 -10.88 6.16
CA GLN A 158 15.51 -11.02 6.07
C GLN A 158 16.26 -9.69 6.05
N ILE A 159 15.54 -8.56 6.03
CA ILE A 159 16.13 -7.22 6.06
C ILE A 159 16.98 -7.06 7.33
N LYS A 160 18.17 -6.50 7.16
CA LYS A 160 19.08 -6.17 8.26
C LYS A 160 19.33 -4.67 8.29
N ALA A 161 19.31 -4.08 9.48
CA ALA A 161 19.73 -2.71 9.67
C ALA A 161 21.27 -2.61 9.54
N ASN A 162 21.75 -1.59 8.83
CA ASN A 162 23.16 -1.22 8.84
C ASN A 162 23.41 -0.21 9.97
N ALA A 163 23.36 -0.72 11.22
CA ALA A 163 23.35 0.12 12.41
C ALA A 163 24.57 1.05 12.51
N ALA A 164 25.76 0.56 12.14
CA ALA A 164 26.98 1.36 12.18
C ALA A 164 26.91 2.54 11.20
N HIS A 165 26.46 2.28 9.97
CA HIS A 165 26.31 3.34 8.96
C HIS A 165 25.18 4.34 9.32
N CYS A 166 24.08 3.85 9.86
CA CYS A 166 23.00 4.71 10.35
C CYS A 166 23.49 5.63 11.48
N ALA A 167 24.32 5.13 12.40
CA ALA A 167 24.90 5.92 13.48
C ALA A 167 25.85 7.02 12.90
N GLU A 168 26.70 6.66 11.94
CA GLU A 168 27.57 7.63 11.25
C GLU A 168 26.77 8.72 10.53
N LEU A 169 25.73 8.35 9.79
CA LEU A 169 24.85 9.31 9.11
C LEU A 169 24.10 10.21 10.10
N ALA A 170 23.64 9.63 11.22
CA ALA A 170 22.97 10.40 12.26
C ALA A 170 23.92 11.45 12.89
N GLU A 171 25.17 11.08 13.18
CA GLU A 171 26.15 12.02 13.71
C GLU A 171 26.50 13.16 12.73
N LYS A 172 26.50 12.88 11.43
CA LYS A 172 26.74 13.88 10.38
C LYS A 172 25.53 14.76 10.09
N SER A 173 24.36 14.41 10.60
CA SER A 173 23.12 15.13 10.32
C SER A 173 23.09 16.50 10.99
N ALA A 174 22.90 17.56 10.21
CA ALA A 174 22.66 18.91 10.75
C ALA A 174 21.37 19.00 11.58
N SER A 175 20.45 18.01 11.45
CA SER A 175 19.22 17.94 12.25
C SER A 175 19.49 17.76 13.74
N LEU A 176 20.68 17.29 14.15
CA LEU A 176 21.10 17.22 15.56
C LEU A 176 21.17 18.60 16.23
N SER A 177 21.29 19.68 15.46
CA SER A 177 21.18 21.04 15.97
C SER A 177 19.87 21.35 16.66
N THR A 178 18.78 20.60 16.35
CA THR A 178 17.50 20.74 17.07
C THR A 178 17.60 20.34 18.53
N MET A 179 18.45 19.38 18.87
CA MET A 179 18.73 19.02 20.28
C MET A 179 19.45 20.18 20.99
N ILE A 180 20.40 20.81 20.31
CA ILE A 180 21.11 21.99 20.84
C ILE A 180 20.13 23.15 20.98
N SER A 181 19.23 23.34 20.00
CA SER A 181 18.18 24.36 20.08
C SER A 181 17.25 24.17 21.28
N ALA A 182 16.93 22.94 21.61
CA ALA A 182 16.05 22.62 22.74
C ALA A 182 16.70 22.97 24.10
N ILE A 183 18.02 22.92 24.20
CA ILE A 183 18.76 23.17 25.45
C ILE A 183 19.22 24.62 25.53
N PHE A 184 19.79 25.17 24.46
CA PHE A 184 20.48 26.47 24.44
C PHE A 184 19.71 27.56 23.69
N GLY A 185 18.55 27.26 23.14
CA GLY A 185 17.71 28.18 22.37
C GLY A 185 17.94 28.11 20.85
N TYR A 186 16.91 28.53 20.11
CA TYR A 186 16.84 28.40 18.64
C TYR A 186 18.00 29.12 17.91
N GLU A 187 18.38 30.32 18.35
CA GLU A 187 19.45 31.07 17.70
C GLU A 187 20.81 30.37 17.79
N ILE A 188 21.08 29.72 18.93
CA ILE A 188 22.34 28.98 19.12
C ILE A 188 22.33 27.73 18.28
N GLY A 189 21.22 26.96 18.28
CA GLY A 189 21.11 25.78 17.45
C GLY A 189 21.25 26.09 15.95
N THR A 190 20.69 27.22 15.49
CA THR A 190 20.84 27.68 14.11
C THR A 190 22.30 28.04 13.77
N LYS A 191 23.00 28.73 14.66
CA LYS A 191 24.42 29.01 14.48
C LYS A 191 25.27 27.75 14.38
N VAL A 192 25.01 26.78 15.24
CA VAL A 192 25.68 25.48 15.22
C VAL A 192 25.41 24.74 13.90
N ALA A 193 24.16 24.73 13.43
CA ALA A 193 23.82 24.09 12.16
C ALA A 193 24.55 24.71 10.96
N HIS A 194 24.56 26.04 10.86
CA HIS A 194 25.28 26.75 9.80
C HIS A 194 26.78 26.48 9.86
N TYR A 195 27.37 26.59 11.05
CA TYR A 195 28.80 26.33 11.23
C TYR A 195 29.17 24.89 10.81
N ALA A 196 28.33 23.91 11.22
CA ALA A 196 28.55 22.51 10.89
C ALA A 196 28.54 22.27 9.37
N ILE A 197 27.58 22.90 8.65
CA ILE A 197 27.47 22.80 7.19
C ILE A 197 28.63 23.52 6.49
N ASP A 198 28.94 24.74 6.91
CA ASP A 198 29.95 25.58 6.25
C ASP A 198 31.38 25.03 6.41
N HIS A 199 31.64 24.29 7.50
CA HIS A 199 32.96 23.72 7.81
C HIS A 199 33.05 22.21 7.61
N ASP A 200 31.96 21.56 7.12
CA ASP A 200 31.89 20.11 6.92
C ASP A 200 32.25 19.30 8.19
N VAL A 201 31.73 19.74 9.34
CA VAL A 201 31.94 19.10 10.64
C VAL A 201 30.59 18.63 11.23
N THR A 202 30.63 17.77 12.25
CA THR A 202 29.42 17.35 12.96
C THR A 202 28.85 18.49 13.82
N CYS A 203 27.56 18.44 14.13
CA CYS A 203 26.95 19.39 15.07
C CYS A 203 27.61 19.36 16.45
N LYS A 204 28.12 18.22 16.90
CA LYS A 204 28.90 18.08 18.14
C LYS A 204 30.20 18.89 18.03
N GLN A 205 30.97 18.70 16.97
CA GLN A 205 32.20 19.43 16.76
C GLN A 205 31.94 20.93 16.63
N ALA A 206 30.95 21.33 15.84
CA ALA A 206 30.54 22.73 15.70
C ALA A 206 30.18 23.38 17.05
N ALA A 207 29.49 22.66 17.93
CA ALA A 207 29.10 23.14 19.24
C ALA A 207 30.30 23.30 20.18
N LEU A 208 31.33 22.45 20.06
CA LEU A 208 32.59 22.56 20.77
C LEU A 208 33.40 23.78 20.27
N ASP A 209 33.57 23.92 18.96
CA ASP A 209 34.29 25.00 18.31
C ASP A 209 33.68 26.37 18.64
N LEU A 210 32.35 26.44 18.66
CA LEU A 210 31.60 27.64 19.07
C LEU A 210 31.50 27.83 20.59
N LYS A 211 32.13 26.96 21.39
CA LYS A 211 32.10 26.97 22.86
C LYS A 211 30.67 26.95 23.46
N VAL A 212 29.74 26.33 22.77
CA VAL A 212 28.37 26.08 23.27
C VAL A 212 28.36 24.88 24.22
N LEU A 213 29.18 23.86 23.96
CA LEU A 213 29.43 22.73 24.84
C LEU A 213 30.80 22.82 25.48
N PRO A 214 30.97 22.35 26.71
CA PRO A 214 32.30 22.23 27.33
C PRO A 214 33.09 21.09 26.70
N GLU A 215 34.43 21.18 26.74
CA GLU A 215 35.36 20.20 26.14
C GLU A 215 35.27 18.78 26.77
N GLU A 216 34.62 18.65 27.93
CA GLU A 216 34.52 17.39 28.69
C GLU A 216 33.27 16.56 28.38
N VAL A 217 32.56 16.77 27.24
CA VAL A 217 31.32 16.10 26.88
C VAL A 217 31.52 15.04 25.79
#